data_d25b3b6a90a27c381138aa4578ce6fd2
#
_entry.id   d25b3b6a90a27c381138aa4578ce6fd2
#
_cell.length_a   1.000
_cell.length_b   1.000
_cell.length_c   1.000
_cell.angle_alpha   90.00
_cell.angle_beta   90.00
_cell.angle_gamma   90.00
#
_symmetry.space_group_name_H-M   'P 1'
#
loop_
_entity.id
_entity.type
_entity.pdbx_description
1 polymer ?
#
loop_
_entity_poly.entity_id
_entity_poly.type
_entity_poly.pdbx_seq_one_letter_code
_entity_poly.pdbx_strand_id
1 'polypeptide(L)'
;MSSVEADFDRLALLDEEGWTTNNHYHSFLLKQVPQNCEDALEIGCGTGAFARQLANRCKRVIALDLSAEMIRVARSRSGKIENLQFRVADAMSWNFPPSHFDFVCSIATLHHLDQRELLIKIRHSLKPGGVLVLLDLVKSNSLVELALDVIALGVSPSLRLIHNGRLQPPAAVRKAWEQHGQHDHYSTFNQMQTLAHEILPGSSLKRHLLWRYSLLYQKPATDYDG
;
A
#
# COMPACT_ATOMS: atom_id res chain seq x y z
N MET A 1 -0.48 -22.85 -1.42
CA MET A 1 -0.09 -21.52 -0.86
C MET A 1 1.16 -21.07 -1.56
N SER A 2 1.21 -19.84 -2.04
CA SER A 2 2.46 -19.24 -2.53
C SER A 2 3.42 -19.01 -1.35
N SER A 3 4.73 -18.88 -1.61
CA SER A 3 5.70 -18.55 -0.55
C SER A 3 5.38 -17.21 0.12
N VAL A 4 4.89 -16.24 -0.67
CA VAL A 4 4.47 -14.90 -0.21
C VAL A 4 3.28 -14.97 0.75
N GLU A 5 2.25 -15.77 0.43
CA GLU A 5 1.09 -15.97 1.28
C GLU A 5 1.48 -16.54 2.66
N ALA A 6 2.30 -17.60 2.68
CA ALA A 6 2.77 -18.22 3.91
C ALA A 6 3.63 -17.27 4.78
N ASP A 7 4.39 -16.37 4.17
CA ASP A 7 5.16 -15.36 4.88
C ASP A 7 4.24 -14.32 5.54
N PHE A 8 3.23 -13.84 4.84
CA PHE A 8 2.26 -12.90 5.39
C PHE A 8 1.37 -13.52 6.48
N ASP A 9 0.98 -14.80 6.35
CA ASP A 9 0.29 -15.51 7.43
C ASP A 9 1.12 -15.54 8.71
N ARG A 10 2.42 -15.79 8.60
CA ARG A 10 3.35 -15.76 9.74
C ARG A 10 3.52 -14.35 10.31
N LEU A 11 3.68 -13.34 9.44
CA LEU A 11 3.81 -11.95 9.84
C LEU A 11 2.55 -11.45 10.55
N ALA A 12 1.36 -11.87 10.13
CA ALA A 12 0.09 -11.50 10.77
C ALA A 12 0.04 -11.90 12.26
N LEU A 13 0.59 -13.08 12.59
CA LEU A 13 0.64 -13.58 13.97
C LEU A 13 1.65 -12.82 14.85
N LEU A 14 2.62 -12.16 14.23
CA LEU A 14 3.66 -11.40 14.91
C LEU A 14 3.39 -9.89 14.90
N ASP A 15 2.32 -9.45 14.22
CA ASP A 15 2.03 -8.04 14.05
C ASP A 15 1.56 -7.41 15.37
N GLU A 16 2.24 -6.35 15.76
CA GLU A 16 1.89 -5.51 16.89
C GLU A 16 1.36 -4.16 16.38
N GLU A 17 0.29 -3.67 16.97
CA GLU A 17 -0.15 -2.31 16.68
C GLU A 17 0.89 -1.31 17.19
N GLY A 18 1.31 -0.41 16.31
CA GLY A 18 2.32 0.58 16.65
C GLY A 18 2.78 1.34 15.41
N TRP A 19 3.75 2.22 15.61
CA TRP A 19 4.35 2.97 14.52
C TRP A 19 5.20 2.05 13.63
N THR A 20 5.00 2.19 12.33
CA THR A 20 5.78 1.55 11.28
C THR A 20 6.17 2.58 10.21
N THR A 21 7.12 2.25 9.34
CA THR A 21 7.47 3.08 8.20
C THR A 21 6.31 3.25 7.20
N ASN A 22 5.37 2.31 7.16
CA ASN A 22 4.18 2.38 6.30
C ASN A 22 3.14 3.34 6.89
N ASN A 23 2.76 3.16 8.17
CA ASN A 23 1.72 3.99 8.78
C ASN A 23 2.18 5.44 9.05
N HIS A 24 3.48 5.71 9.02
CA HIS A 24 4.02 7.08 9.02
C HIS A 24 3.39 7.95 7.91
N TYR A 25 3.06 7.34 6.78
CA TYR A 25 2.51 8.05 5.61
C TYR A 25 0.98 8.01 5.52
N HIS A 26 0.26 7.38 6.45
CA HIS A 26 -1.21 7.30 6.39
C HIS A 26 -1.88 8.67 6.29
N SER A 27 -1.41 9.67 7.05
CA SER A 27 -1.95 11.04 6.97
C SER A 27 -1.73 11.70 5.60
N PHE A 28 -0.61 11.39 4.93
CA PHE A 28 -0.37 11.85 3.56
C PHE A 28 -1.36 11.20 2.58
N LEU A 29 -1.55 9.88 2.67
CA LEU A 29 -2.45 9.12 1.80
C LEU A 29 -3.92 9.55 1.99
N LEU A 30 -4.35 9.74 3.24
CA LEU A 30 -5.71 10.21 3.57
C LEU A 30 -6.04 11.60 3.02
N LYS A 31 -5.03 12.46 2.84
CA LYS A 31 -5.21 13.78 2.21
C LYS A 31 -5.53 13.70 0.72
N GLN A 32 -5.24 12.56 0.08
CA GLN A 32 -5.50 12.34 -1.34
C GLN A 32 -6.92 11.78 -1.59
N VAL A 33 -7.63 11.35 -0.54
CA VAL A 33 -8.99 10.82 -0.67
C VAL A 33 -9.92 11.95 -1.10
N PRO A 34 -10.70 11.78 -2.19
CA PRO A 34 -11.68 12.77 -2.62
C PRO A 34 -12.70 13.13 -1.52
N GLN A 35 -13.14 14.39 -1.47
CA GLN A 35 -14.10 14.84 -0.44
C GLN A 35 -15.40 14.03 -0.43
N ASN A 36 -15.89 13.63 -1.61
CA ASN A 36 -17.13 12.86 -1.78
C ASN A 36 -16.83 11.41 -2.20
N CYS A 37 -15.91 10.73 -1.49
CA CYS A 37 -15.57 9.35 -1.77
C CYS A 37 -16.75 8.42 -1.41
N GLU A 38 -17.35 7.81 -2.43
CA GLU A 38 -18.39 6.79 -2.25
C GLU A 38 -17.76 5.40 -2.08
N ASP A 39 -16.96 4.98 -3.06
CA ASP A 39 -16.37 3.65 -3.14
C ASP A 39 -14.85 3.71 -3.13
N ALA A 40 -14.24 3.07 -2.16
CA ALA A 40 -12.80 2.94 -2.06
C ALA A 40 -12.32 1.49 -2.04
N LEU A 41 -11.15 1.25 -2.61
CA LEU A 41 -10.47 -0.03 -2.59
C LEU A 41 -9.07 0.11 -2.00
N GLU A 42 -8.73 -0.74 -1.03
CA GLU A 42 -7.36 -0.93 -0.58
C GLU A 42 -6.86 -2.31 -1.01
N ILE A 43 -5.70 -2.36 -1.68
CA ILE A 43 -5.05 -3.57 -2.16
C ILE A 43 -3.85 -3.89 -1.26
N GLY A 44 -3.83 -5.08 -0.65
CA GLY A 44 -2.83 -5.48 0.33
C GLY A 44 -3.04 -4.76 1.66
N CYS A 45 -4.21 -4.91 2.25
CA CYS A 45 -4.58 -4.15 3.46
C CYS A 45 -3.90 -4.63 4.75
N GLY A 46 -3.22 -5.78 4.71
CA GLY A 46 -2.60 -6.39 5.88
C GLY A 46 -3.59 -6.51 7.04
N THR A 47 -3.18 -6.08 8.23
CA THR A 47 -4.02 -6.09 9.44
C THR A 47 -5.05 -4.95 9.50
N GLY A 48 -5.30 -4.27 8.38
CA GLY A 48 -6.40 -3.32 8.20
C GLY A 48 -6.18 -1.94 8.84
N ALA A 49 -4.94 -1.57 9.17
CA ALA A 49 -4.65 -0.31 9.86
C ALA A 49 -5.06 0.94 9.04
N PHE A 50 -4.82 0.93 7.73
CA PHE A 50 -5.23 2.03 6.86
C PHE A 50 -6.70 1.93 6.45
N ALA A 51 -7.21 0.71 6.18
CA ALA A 51 -8.62 0.46 5.85
C ALA A 51 -9.57 1.05 6.90
N ARG A 52 -9.26 0.89 8.20
CA ARG A 52 -10.05 1.48 9.29
C ARG A 52 -10.10 3.01 9.24
N GLN A 53 -8.98 3.65 8.87
CA GLN A 53 -8.93 5.12 8.71
C GLN A 53 -9.65 5.58 7.44
N LEU A 54 -9.53 4.80 6.35
CA LEU A 54 -10.21 5.05 5.09
C LEU A 54 -11.74 4.98 5.24
N ALA A 55 -12.24 4.07 6.08
CA ALA A 55 -13.67 3.94 6.37
C ALA A 55 -14.29 5.20 7.02
N ASN A 56 -13.49 6.06 7.66
CA ASN A 56 -13.94 7.36 8.16
C ASN A 56 -14.02 8.45 7.08
N ARG A 57 -13.59 8.16 5.85
CA ARG A 57 -13.48 9.12 4.75
C ARG A 57 -14.33 8.75 3.54
N CYS A 58 -14.72 7.49 3.41
CA CYS A 58 -15.46 6.96 2.27
C CYS A 58 -16.73 6.27 2.74
N LYS A 59 -17.79 6.25 1.90
CA LYS A 59 -19.05 5.61 2.27
C LYS A 59 -18.98 4.08 2.25
N ARG A 60 -18.18 3.50 1.37
CA ARG A 60 -17.94 2.05 1.27
C ARG A 60 -16.46 1.79 1.04
N VAL A 61 -15.89 0.87 1.78
CA VAL A 61 -14.48 0.46 1.64
C VAL A 61 -14.41 -1.05 1.46
N ILE A 62 -13.75 -1.48 0.41
CA ILE A 62 -13.32 -2.86 0.21
C ILE A 62 -11.82 -2.91 0.47
N ALA A 63 -11.38 -3.85 1.30
CA ALA A 63 -9.97 -4.04 1.63
C ALA A 63 -9.58 -5.49 1.35
N LEU A 64 -8.66 -5.67 0.41
CA LEU A 64 -8.20 -6.98 -0.06
C LEU A 64 -6.85 -7.33 0.54
N ASP A 65 -6.67 -8.59 0.90
CA ASP A 65 -5.36 -9.16 1.19
C ASP A 65 -5.32 -10.62 0.75
N LEU A 66 -4.15 -11.09 0.34
CA LEU A 66 -3.93 -12.48 -0.05
C LEU A 66 -3.97 -13.42 1.15
N SER A 67 -3.46 -12.96 2.30
CA SER A 67 -3.33 -13.73 3.54
C SER A 67 -4.66 -13.80 4.29
N ALA A 68 -5.13 -15.02 4.53
CA ALA A 68 -6.31 -15.26 5.35
C ALA A 68 -6.09 -14.84 6.82
N GLU A 69 -4.86 -14.98 7.33
CA GLU A 69 -4.50 -14.60 8.69
C GLU A 69 -4.45 -13.07 8.85
N MET A 70 -3.94 -12.32 7.85
CA MET A 70 -4.01 -10.86 7.84
C MET A 70 -5.48 -10.39 7.94
N ILE A 71 -6.35 -10.95 7.12
CA ILE A 71 -7.79 -10.62 7.14
C ILE A 71 -8.45 -11.02 8.46
N ARG A 72 -8.08 -12.15 9.05
CA ARG A 72 -8.59 -12.56 10.36
C ARG A 72 -8.21 -11.54 11.45
N VAL A 73 -6.95 -11.10 11.46
CA VAL A 73 -6.46 -10.08 12.39
C VAL A 73 -7.13 -8.73 12.12
N ALA A 74 -7.23 -8.33 10.84
CA ALA A 74 -7.89 -7.08 10.44
C ALA A 74 -9.33 -7.00 10.96
N ARG A 75 -10.10 -8.07 10.77
CA ARG A 75 -11.48 -8.17 11.28
C ARG A 75 -11.55 -8.10 12.80
N SER A 76 -10.68 -8.82 13.51
CA SER A 76 -10.65 -8.82 14.98
C SER A 76 -10.35 -7.43 15.57
N ARG A 77 -9.47 -6.66 14.91
CA ARG A 77 -9.07 -5.30 15.34
C ARG A 77 -10.06 -4.21 14.93
N SER A 78 -10.88 -4.47 13.94
CA SER A 78 -11.80 -3.46 13.39
C SER A 78 -13.14 -3.39 14.13
N GLY A 79 -13.48 -4.39 14.94
CA GLY A 79 -14.79 -4.43 15.55
C GLY A 79 -15.92 -4.37 14.50
N LYS A 80 -16.94 -3.58 14.78
CA LYS A 80 -18.12 -3.45 13.91
C LYS A 80 -18.05 -2.11 13.13
N ILE A 81 -17.32 -2.09 12.00
CA ILE A 81 -17.30 -0.96 11.06
C ILE A 81 -18.17 -1.37 9.87
N GLU A 82 -19.39 -0.83 9.79
CA GLU A 82 -20.44 -1.29 8.86
C GLU A 82 -20.10 -1.05 7.39
N ASN A 83 -19.33 0.00 7.10
CA ASN A 83 -18.96 0.40 5.75
C ASN A 83 -17.60 -0.14 5.29
N LEU A 84 -16.98 -1.06 6.06
CA LEU A 84 -15.68 -1.67 5.75
C LEU A 84 -15.82 -3.17 5.55
N GLN A 85 -15.42 -3.65 4.36
CA GLN A 85 -15.46 -5.06 4.02
C GLN A 85 -14.05 -5.60 3.75
N PHE A 86 -13.57 -6.49 4.60
CA PHE A 86 -12.33 -7.24 4.39
C PHE A 86 -12.57 -8.51 3.58
N ARG A 87 -11.75 -8.76 2.55
CA ARG A 87 -11.84 -9.95 1.69
C ARG A 87 -10.47 -10.60 1.53
N VAL A 88 -10.42 -11.91 1.69
CA VAL A 88 -9.26 -12.71 1.26
C VAL A 88 -9.34 -12.83 -0.26
N ALA A 89 -8.39 -12.26 -0.97
CA ALA A 89 -8.36 -12.27 -2.43
C ALA A 89 -6.94 -12.00 -2.96
N ASP A 90 -6.59 -12.70 -4.03
CA ASP A 90 -5.44 -12.37 -4.84
C ASP A 90 -5.81 -11.22 -5.79
N ALA A 91 -5.12 -10.08 -5.66
CA ALA A 91 -5.36 -8.90 -6.48
C ALA A 91 -5.16 -9.17 -7.98
N MET A 92 -4.28 -10.11 -8.35
CA MET A 92 -4.06 -10.42 -9.77
C MET A 92 -5.22 -11.17 -10.41
N SER A 93 -5.94 -11.98 -9.65
CA SER A 93 -7.11 -12.73 -10.13
C SER A 93 -8.45 -12.06 -9.77
N TRP A 94 -8.44 -11.02 -8.94
CA TRP A 94 -9.67 -10.33 -8.53
C TRP A 94 -10.31 -9.59 -9.71
N ASN A 95 -11.64 -9.70 -9.80
CA ASN A 95 -12.41 -9.02 -10.84
C ASN A 95 -12.65 -7.56 -10.45
N PHE A 96 -11.85 -6.66 -11.01
CA PHE A 96 -11.99 -5.21 -10.83
C PHE A 96 -13.21 -4.70 -11.62
N PRO A 97 -14.27 -4.22 -10.95
CA PRO A 97 -15.42 -3.67 -11.67
C PRO A 97 -15.01 -2.38 -12.40
N PRO A 98 -15.38 -2.21 -13.69
CA PRO A 98 -15.02 -1.03 -14.46
C PRO A 98 -15.67 0.25 -13.90
N SER A 99 -14.96 1.36 -13.93
CA SER A 99 -15.44 2.70 -13.55
C SER A 99 -16.25 2.73 -12.25
N HIS A 100 -15.75 2.04 -11.22
CA HIS A 100 -16.47 1.82 -9.97
C HIS A 100 -15.92 2.61 -8.79
N PHE A 101 -14.58 2.75 -8.68
CA PHE A 101 -13.96 3.33 -7.49
C PHE A 101 -13.66 4.82 -7.65
N ASP A 102 -13.98 5.59 -6.61
CA ASP A 102 -13.55 6.98 -6.48
C ASP A 102 -12.11 7.07 -5.97
N PHE A 103 -11.68 6.06 -5.20
CA PHE A 103 -10.35 6.00 -4.64
C PHE A 103 -9.81 4.57 -4.60
N VAL A 104 -8.61 4.37 -5.09
CA VAL A 104 -7.87 3.11 -4.97
C VAL A 104 -6.51 3.39 -4.32
N CYS A 105 -6.12 2.57 -3.37
CA CYS A 105 -4.80 2.67 -2.75
C CYS A 105 -4.14 1.32 -2.53
N SER A 106 -2.81 1.35 -2.41
CA SER A 106 -2.01 0.20 -2.01
C SER A 106 -0.77 0.69 -1.25
N ILE A 107 -0.42 -0.01 -0.17
CA ILE A 107 0.70 0.34 0.69
C ILE A 107 1.63 -0.86 0.83
N ALA A 108 2.86 -0.73 0.32
CA ALA A 108 3.93 -1.74 0.40
C ALA A 108 3.48 -3.14 -0.08
N THR A 109 2.81 -3.19 -1.24
CA THR A 109 2.26 -4.43 -1.80
C THR A 109 2.60 -4.61 -3.27
N LEU A 110 2.71 -3.49 -4.03
CA LEU A 110 2.84 -3.52 -5.48
C LEU A 110 4.10 -4.28 -5.96
N HIS A 111 5.16 -4.27 -5.17
CA HIS A 111 6.42 -4.95 -5.50
C HIS A 111 6.33 -6.49 -5.49
N HIS A 112 5.25 -7.07 -4.97
CA HIS A 112 4.97 -8.51 -5.02
C HIS A 112 4.14 -8.95 -6.23
N LEU A 113 3.65 -8.00 -7.04
CA LEU A 113 2.66 -8.22 -8.09
C LEU A 113 3.21 -7.86 -9.47
N ASP A 114 2.55 -8.33 -10.52
CA ASP A 114 2.79 -7.76 -11.85
C ASP A 114 2.28 -6.31 -11.87
N GLN A 115 3.25 -5.39 -11.76
CA GLN A 115 2.96 -3.95 -11.63
C GLN A 115 2.22 -3.40 -12.84
N ARG A 116 2.58 -3.86 -14.06
CA ARG A 116 1.96 -3.42 -15.31
C ARG A 116 0.50 -3.84 -15.37
N GLU A 117 0.25 -5.12 -15.21
CA GLU A 117 -1.10 -5.66 -15.28
C GLU A 117 -2.00 -5.06 -14.20
N LEU A 118 -1.50 -4.93 -12.96
CA LEU A 118 -2.27 -4.35 -11.88
C LEU A 118 -2.62 -2.88 -12.12
N LEU A 119 -1.67 -2.05 -12.61
CA LEU A 119 -1.94 -0.64 -12.91
C LEU A 119 -2.99 -0.47 -14.01
N ILE A 120 -2.99 -1.35 -15.03
CA ILE A 120 -4.02 -1.36 -16.07
C ILE A 120 -5.40 -1.69 -15.46
N LYS A 121 -5.49 -2.75 -14.64
CA LYS A 121 -6.74 -3.13 -13.95
C LYS A 121 -7.28 -2.00 -13.06
N ILE A 122 -6.39 -1.35 -12.29
CA ILE A 122 -6.77 -0.23 -11.43
C ILE A 122 -7.28 0.94 -12.25
N ARG A 123 -6.54 1.35 -13.31
CA ARG A 123 -6.96 2.44 -14.19
C ARG A 123 -8.36 2.21 -14.75
N HIS A 124 -8.64 1.00 -15.22
CA HIS A 124 -9.95 0.62 -15.74
C HIS A 124 -11.04 0.68 -14.66
N SER A 125 -10.73 0.32 -13.42
CA SER A 125 -11.68 0.30 -12.31
C SER A 125 -11.96 1.68 -11.70
N LEU A 126 -11.12 2.67 -11.94
CA LEU A 126 -11.36 4.04 -11.48
C LEU A 126 -12.47 4.71 -12.28
N LYS A 127 -13.36 5.40 -11.58
CA LYS A 127 -14.31 6.35 -12.18
C LYS A 127 -13.55 7.50 -12.88
N PRO A 128 -14.15 8.16 -13.89
CA PRO A 128 -13.64 9.47 -14.33
C PRO A 128 -13.49 10.41 -13.12
N GLY A 129 -12.34 11.05 -12.97
CA GLY A 129 -11.98 11.84 -11.79
C GLY A 129 -11.52 11.05 -10.57
N GLY A 130 -11.61 9.72 -10.60
CA GLY A 130 -11.16 8.85 -9.50
C GLY A 130 -9.64 8.89 -9.31
N VAL A 131 -9.20 8.63 -8.09
CA VAL A 131 -7.80 8.81 -7.65
C VAL A 131 -7.17 7.49 -7.27
N LEU A 132 -5.96 7.24 -7.79
CA LEU A 132 -5.05 6.18 -7.34
C LEU A 132 -3.93 6.78 -6.51
N VAL A 133 -3.66 6.19 -5.36
CA VAL A 133 -2.47 6.49 -4.57
C VAL A 133 -1.75 5.21 -4.19
N LEU A 134 -0.49 5.11 -4.59
CA LEU A 134 0.40 4.03 -4.16
C LEU A 134 1.48 4.58 -3.25
N LEU A 135 1.82 3.83 -2.22
CA LEU A 135 3.02 4.02 -1.42
C LEU A 135 3.77 2.69 -1.41
N ASP A 136 4.97 2.67 -1.98
CA ASP A 136 5.72 1.42 -2.05
C ASP A 136 7.22 1.62 -1.79
N LEU A 137 7.93 0.51 -1.68
CA LEU A 137 9.38 0.48 -1.50
C LEU A 137 10.07 0.78 -2.82
N VAL A 138 11.28 1.34 -2.73
CA VAL A 138 12.09 1.66 -3.88
C VAL A 138 13.53 1.25 -3.65
N LYS A 139 14.14 0.69 -4.69
CA LYS A 139 15.57 0.38 -4.72
C LYS A 139 16.34 1.64 -5.12
N SER A 140 17.29 2.05 -4.29
CA SER A 140 18.16 3.19 -4.59
C SER A 140 19.20 2.82 -5.65
N ASN A 141 19.38 3.69 -6.63
CA ASN A 141 20.32 3.52 -7.73
C ASN A 141 21.16 4.78 -8.03
N SER A 142 21.11 5.80 -7.17
CA SER A 142 21.90 7.02 -7.28
C SER A 142 22.55 7.41 -5.95
N LEU A 143 23.61 8.22 -6.01
CA LEU A 143 24.30 8.70 -4.80
C LEU A 143 23.39 9.53 -3.90
N VAL A 144 22.49 10.32 -4.48
CA VAL A 144 21.51 11.12 -3.72
C VAL A 144 20.54 10.22 -2.98
N GLU A 145 20.03 9.19 -3.64
CA GLU A 145 19.13 8.23 -3.00
C GLU A 145 19.82 7.43 -1.90
N LEU A 146 21.10 7.05 -2.12
CA LEU A 146 21.89 6.38 -1.09
C LEU A 146 22.11 7.30 0.13
N ALA A 147 22.33 8.60 -0.06
CA ALA A 147 22.42 9.55 1.05
C ALA A 147 21.11 9.64 1.84
N LEU A 148 19.95 9.64 1.17
CA LEU A 148 18.65 9.59 1.82
C LEU A 148 18.45 8.29 2.61
N ASP A 149 18.94 7.17 2.10
CA ASP A 149 18.88 5.88 2.80
C ASP A 149 19.71 5.89 4.08
N VAL A 150 20.92 6.48 4.03
CA VAL A 150 21.76 6.66 5.22
C VAL A 150 21.07 7.53 6.28
N ILE A 151 20.41 8.62 5.88
CA ILE A 151 19.60 9.42 6.80
C ILE A 151 18.45 8.59 7.39
N ALA A 152 17.78 7.79 6.57
CA ALA A 152 16.67 6.96 7.01
C ALA A 152 17.10 5.90 8.04
N LEU A 153 18.35 5.40 8.00
CA LEU A 153 18.89 4.48 9.00
C LEU A 153 18.95 5.09 10.42
N GLY A 154 19.12 6.40 10.54
CA GLY A 154 19.05 7.11 11.82
C GLY A 154 17.63 7.51 12.22
N VAL A 155 16.86 8.01 11.24
CA VAL A 155 15.49 8.54 11.46
C VAL A 155 14.52 7.44 11.86
N SER A 156 14.54 6.29 11.18
CA SER A 156 13.57 5.20 11.42
C SER A 156 13.63 4.66 12.86
N PRO A 157 14.80 4.30 13.42
CA PRO A 157 14.90 3.88 14.82
C PRO A 157 14.49 4.97 15.80
N SER A 158 14.84 6.23 15.53
CA SER A 158 14.48 7.37 16.40
C SER A 158 12.96 7.56 16.47
N LEU A 159 12.27 7.53 15.33
CA LEU A 159 10.81 7.60 15.28
C LEU A 159 10.17 6.38 16.00
N ARG A 160 10.73 5.20 15.81
CA ARG A 160 10.26 3.99 16.49
C ARG A 160 10.43 4.11 18.01
N LEU A 161 11.54 4.67 18.48
CA LEU A 161 11.74 4.91 19.92
C LEU A 161 10.69 5.87 20.47
N ILE A 162 10.42 6.97 19.77
CA ILE A 162 9.44 7.98 20.17
C ILE A 162 8.02 7.38 20.24
N HIS A 163 7.61 6.60 19.26
CA HIS A 163 6.24 6.11 19.13
C HIS A 163 6.00 4.77 19.83
N ASN A 164 7.00 3.87 19.84
CA ASN A 164 6.87 2.49 20.33
C ASN A 164 7.70 2.21 21.59
N GLY A 165 8.47 3.18 22.09
CA GLY A 165 9.34 3.03 23.27
C GLY A 165 10.55 2.12 23.03
N ARG A 166 10.88 1.75 21.80
CA ARG A 166 12.00 0.86 21.45
C ARG A 166 12.60 1.20 20.09
N LEU A 167 13.93 1.04 19.96
CA LEU A 167 14.65 1.35 18.70
C LEU A 167 14.37 0.33 17.58
N GLN A 168 14.11 -0.92 17.92
CA GLN A 168 13.95 -2.00 16.96
C GLN A 168 12.67 -2.82 17.26
N PRO A 169 12.08 -3.46 16.24
CA PRO A 169 11.03 -4.45 16.46
C PRO A 169 11.54 -5.65 17.29
N PRO A 170 10.66 -6.45 17.90
CA PRO A 170 11.03 -7.72 18.50
C PRO A 170 11.84 -8.62 17.55
N ALA A 171 12.74 -9.43 18.09
CA ALA A 171 13.64 -10.27 17.28
C ALA A 171 12.88 -11.21 16.33
N ALA A 172 11.75 -11.78 16.78
CA ALA A 172 10.90 -12.64 15.94
C ALA A 172 10.35 -11.89 14.72
N VAL A 173 9.87 -10.65 14.93
CA VAL A 173 9.35 -9.78 13.86
C VAL A 173 10.46 -9.44 12.85
N ARG A 174 11.65 -9.06 13.33
CA ARG A 174 12.79 -8.77 12.46
C ARG A 174 13.18 -9.96 11.60
N LYS A 175 13.30 -11.14 12.23
CA LYS A 175 13.66 -12.37 11.52
C LYS A 175 12.62 -12.73 10.45
N ALA A 176 11.34 -12.56 10.74
CA ALA A 176 10.28 -12.83 9.78
C ALA A 176 10.34 -11.87 8.56
N TRP A 177 10.57 -10.57 8.79
CA TRP A 177 10.78 -9.59 7.71
C TRP A 177 12.08 -9.82 6.92
N GLU A 178 13.18 -10.21 7.57
CA GLU A 178 14.43 -10.57 6.89
C GLU A 178 14.24 -11.78 5.95
N GLN A 179 13.51 -12.79 6.40
CA GLN A 179 13.20 -13.96 5.58
C GLN A 179 12.31 -13.59 4.38
N HIS A 180 11.28 -12.78 4.61
CA HIS A 180 10.38 -12.31 3.56
C HIS A 180 11.12 -11.49 2.49
N GLY A 181 11.93 -10.51 2.89
CA GLY A 181 12.66 -9.62 1.98
C GLY A 181 13.75 -10.28 1.13
N GLN A 182 14.10 -11.55 1.38
CA GLN A 182 15.08 -12.26 0.55
C GLN A 182 14.59 -12.55 -0.87
N HIS A 183 13.27 -12.57 -1.08
CA HIS A 183 12.65 -12.90 -2.36
C HIS A 183 11.99 -11.67 -3.03
N ASP A 184 12.08 -10.50 -2.39
CA ASP A 184 11.46 -9.28 -2.91
C ASP A 184 12.27 -8.65 -4.04
N HIS A 185 11.55 -8.19 -5.07
CA HIS A 185 12.14 -7.48 -6.19
C HIS A 185 11.59 -6.05 -6.24
N TYR A 186 12.43 -5.09 -5.84
CA TYR A 186 12.06 -3.69 -5.84
C TYR A 186 12.46 -3.01 -7.13
N SER A 187 11.52 -2.29 -7.74
CA SER A 187 11.79 -1.41 -8.86
C SER A 187 12.59 -0.18 -8.42
N THR A 188 13.44 0.33 -9.31
CA THR A 188 14.04 1.65 -9.11
C THR A 188 12.99 2.75 -9.34
N PHE A 189 13.26 3.94 -8.83
CA PHE A 189 12.36 5.09 -9.03
C PHE A 189 12.13 5.37 -10.51
N ASN A 190 13.19 5.34 -11.33
CA ASN A 190 13.11 5.59 -12.77
C ASN A 190 12.29 4.52 -13.51
N GLN A 191 12.43 3.23 -13.15
CA GLN A 191 11.64 2.15 -13.74
C GLN A 191 10.15 2.36 -13.47
N MET A 192 9.80 2.66 -12.21
CA MET A 192 8.42 2.93 -11.86
C MET A 192 7.89 4.21 -12.53
N GLN A 193 8.71 5.24 -12.66
CA GLN A 193 8.33 6.47 -13.34
C GLN A 193 8.01 6.22 -14.81
N THR A 194 8.86 5.46 -15.52
CA THR A 194 8.61 5.10 -16.92
C THR A 194 7.32 4.29 -17.06
N LEU A 195 7.14 3.26 -16.23
CA LEU A 195 5.94 2.43 -16.26
C LEU A 195 4.67 3.24 -15.96
N ALA A 196 4.72 4.11 -14.97
CA ALA A 196 3.59 4.94 -14.60
C ALA A 196 3.22 5.95 -15.70
N HIS A 197 4.20 6.59 -16.33
CA HIS A 197 3.93 7.52 -17.44
C HIS A 197 3.29 6.83 -18.64
N GLU A 198 3.66 5.57 -18.90
CA GLU A 198 3.11 4.78 -20.00
C GLU A 198 1.63 4.41 -19.75
N ILE A 199 1.32 3.93 -18.53
CA ILE A 199 -0.01 3.37 -18.22
C ILE A 199 -0.95 4.43 -17.67
N LEU A 200 -0.42 5.37 -16.89
CA LEU A 200 -1.14 6.40 -16.13
C LEU A 200 -0.64 7.79 -16.53
N PRO A 201 -0.92 8.24 -17.76
CA PRO A 201 -0.47 9.54 -18.22
C PRO A 201 -0.96 10.66 -17.32
N GLY A 202 -0.07 11.59 -16.95
CA GLY A 202 -0.35 12.63 -15.97
C GLY A 202 -0.15 12.22 -14.51
N SER A 203 0.30 11.00 -14.23
CA SER A 203 0.67 10.59 -12.88
C SER A 203 1.89 11.35 -12.37
N SER A 204 1.96 11.54 -11.06
CA SER A 204 3.12 12.13 -10.39
C SER A 204 3.74 11.14 -9.41
N LEU A 205 5.08 11.02 -9.46
CA LEU A 205 5.84 10.22 -8.52
C LEU A 205 6.67 11.13 -7.62
N LYS A 206 6.74 10.76 -6.35
CA LYS A 206 7.55 11.47 -5.36
C LYS A 206 8.34 10.48 -4.53
N ARG A 207 9.66 10.68 -4.44
CA ARG A 207 10.53 9.98 -3.51
C ARG A 207 10.32 10.54 -2.11
N HIS A 208 10.19 9.65 -1.13
CA HIS A 208 10.06 9.97 0.28
C HIS A 208 11.25 9.44 1.08
N LEU A 209 11.37 9.89 2.31
CA LEU A 209 12.27 9.28 3.30
C LEU A 209 11.78 7.87 3.65
N LEU A 210 12.55 7.12 4.43
CA LEU A 210 12.20 5.77 4.90
C LEU A 210 11.97 4.77 3.76
N TRP A 211 12.77 4.87 2.67
CA TRP A 211 12.78 3.93 1.54
C TRP A 211 11.45 3.81 0.79
N ARG A 212 10.68 4.90 0.73
CA ARG A 212 9.36 4.90 0.07
C ARG A 212 9.32 5.85 -1.13
N TYR A 213 8.46 5.52 -2.07
CA TYR A 213 7.94 6.46 -3.06
C TYR A 213 6.42 6.46 -3.01
N SER A 214 5.80 7.54 -3.44
CA SER A 214 4.38 7.57 -3.76
C SER A 214 4.16 7.81 -5.23
N LEU A 215 3.13 7.17 -5.78
CA LEU A 215 2.56 7.46 -7.07
C LEU A 215 1.15 7.99 -6.86
N LEU A 216 0.85 9.15 -7.44
CA LEU A 216 -0.47 9.76 -7.45
C LEU A 216 -0.94 9.87 -8.89
N TYR A 217 -2.14 9.38 -9.17
CA TYR A 217 -2.81 9.51 -10.45
C TYR A 217 -4.27 9.84 -10.25
N GLN A 218 -4.78 10.79 -11.06
CA GLN A 218 -6.19 11.07 -11.16
C GLN A 218 -6.65 10.74 -12.59
N LYS A 219 -7.63 9.85 -12.74
CA LYS A 219 -8.20 9.51 -14.04
C LYS A 219 -8.86 10.75 -14.63
N PRO A 220 -8.56 11.14 -15.88
CA PRO A 220 -9.21 12.28 -16.51
C PRO A 220 -10.73 12.14 -16.52
N ALA A 221 -11.45 13.27 -16.34
CA ALA A 221 -12.90 13.26 -16.35
C ALA A 221 -13.50 12.90 -17.72
N THR A 222 -12.72 13.03 -18.80
CA THR A 222 -13.10 12.76 -20.20
C THR A 222 -12.57 11.42 -20.70
N ASP A 223 -11.90 10.63 -19.86
CA ASP A 223 -11.35 9.32 -20.26
C ASP A 223 -12.52 8.30 -20.26
N TYR A 224 -13.27 8.29 -21.34
CA TYR A 224 -14.19 7.19 -21.65
C TYR A 224 -13.30 6.07 -22.23
N ASP A 225 -13.22 4.95 -21.50
CA ASP A 225 -12.58 3.74 -22.01
C ASP A 225 -13.32 3.33 -23.29
N GLY A 226 -12.71 3.62 -24.47
CA GLY A 226 -13.22 3.26 -25.78
C GLY A 226 -13.02 1.76 -26.06
#